data_0427ac83b61309a2ad076dc3ba9de0fc
#
_entry.id   0427ac83b61309a2ad076dc3ba9de0fc
#
_cell.length_a   1.000
_cell.length_b   1.000
_cell.length_c   1.000
_cell.angle_alpha   90.00
_cell.angle_beta   90.00
_cell.angle_gamma   90.00
#
_symmetry.space_group_name_H-M   'P 1'
#
loop_
_entity.id
_entity.type
_entity.pdbx_description
1 polymer ?
#
loop_
_entity_poly.entity_id
_entity_poly.type
_entity_poly.pdbx_seq_one_letter_code
_entity_poly.pdbx_strand_id
1 'polypeptide(L)'
;MNDYIIRQSKIAYFFTTSNASAPLWLLVRLYLGYEFLTAGWDKVPNPAWFGSDAGAALTGFVQGAVAKTVGAHPDVYQWYASFLQSSVLPHVMIWSNAVVVGEIMIGLGLIVGLCTRTAAFFAFFMAFNFLLSGSVSINPTLVLLAIGIMIAHRVAGYWGLDRFARPFCNRLCISHKHKTT
;
A
#
# COMPACT_ATOMS: atom_id res chain seq x y z
N MET A 1 32.41 -24.57 -0.70
CA MET A 1 31.40 -23.51 -0.71
C MET A 1 30.48 -23.83 0.44
N ASN A 2 30.58 -23.10 1.58
CA ASN A 2 29.80 -23.40 2.78
C ASN A 2 28.37 -22.92 2.57
N ASP A 3 27.43 -23.83 2.38
CA ASP A 3 26.01 -23.53 2.38
C ASP A 3 25.59 -23.13 3.80
N TYR A 4 25.47 -21.82 4.04
CA TYR A 4 24.85 -21.32 5.25
C TYR A 4 23.36 -21.64 5.21
N ILE A 5 22.95 -22.77 5.81
CA ILE A 5 21.55 -23.10 6.03
C ILE A 5 21.02 -22.13 7.08
N ILE A 6 20.37 -21.05 6.64
CA ILE A 6 19.66 -20.13 7.54
C ILE A 6 18.43 -20.88 8.09
N ARG A 7 18.58 -21.38 9.31
CA ARG A 7 17.51 -22.07 10.03
C ARG A 7 16.47 -21.00 10.45
N GLN A 8 15.35 -20.92 9.74
CA GLN A 8 14.24 -20.05 10.14
C GLN A 8 13.81 -20.37 11.58
N SER A 9 13.59 -19.31 12.40
CA SER A 9 13.03 -19.52 13.74
C SER A 9 11.61 -20.09 13.61
N LYS A 10 11.17 -20.89 14.58
CA LYS A 10 9.81 -21.48 14.61
C LYS A 10 8.72 -20.39 14.53
N ILE A 11 8.97 -19.24 15.13
CA ILE A 11 8.07 -18.08 15.13
C ILE A 11 7.97 -17.48 13.71
N ALA A 12 9.10 -17.22 13.05
CA ALA A 12 9.12 -16.72 11.69
C ALA A 12 8.42 -17.69 10.73
N TYR A 13 8.70 -18.99 10.84
CA TYR A 13 8.04 -20.03 10.06
C TYR A 13 6.51 -20.01 10.25
N PHE A 14 6.04 -19.91 11.50
CA PHE A 14 4.60 -19.84 11.80
C PHE A 14 3.94 -18.69 11.06
N PHE A 15 4.48 -17.47 11.15
CA PHE A 15 3.86 -16.28 10.55
C PHE A 15 4.01 -16.21 9.03
N THR A 16 5.08 -16.75 8.46
CA THR A 16 5.37 -16.54 7.02
C THR A 16 5.06 -17.75 6.13
N THR A 17 4.92 -18.94 6.72
CA THR A 17 4.86 -20.19 5.94
C THR A 17 3.74 -21.13 6.40
N SER A 18 3.37 -21.11 7.69
CA SER A 18 2.37 -22.02 8.22
C SER A 18 0.94 -21.59 7.89
N ASN A 19 0.15 -22.48 7.29
CA ASN A 19 -1.28 -22.23 7.04
C ASN A 19 -2.09 -21.97 8.32
N ALA A 20 -1.59 -22.36 9.49
CA ALA A 20 -2.22 -22.10 10.77
C ALA A 20 -2.32 -20.59 11.10
N SER A 21 -1.44 -19.74 10.52
CA SER A 21 -1.52 -18.29 10.66
C SER A 21 -2.42 -17.59 9.62
N ALA A 22 -2.99 -18.34 8.66
CA ALA A 22 -3.83 -17.77 7.60
C ALA A 22 -5.06 -17.00 8.12
N PRO A 23 -5.79 -17.44 9.18
CA PRO A 23 -6.90 -16.66 9.72
C PRO A 23 -6.46 -15.30 10.29
N LEU A 24 -5.30 -15.25 10.95
CA LEU A 24 -4.74 -14.01 11.47
C LEU A 24 -4.45 -13.02 10.32
N TRP A 25 -3.78 -13.50 9.27
CA TRP A 25 -3.47 -12.68 8.11
C TRP A 25 -4.72 -12.26 7.32
N LEU A 26 -5.77 -13.07 7.33
CA LEU A 26 -7.07 -12.66 6.79
C LEU A 26 -7.62 -11.45 7.54
N LEU A 27 -7.62 -11.46 8.88
CA LEU A 27 -8.11 -10.34 9.69
C LEU A 27 -7.27 -9.07 9.45
N VAL A 28 -5.94 -9.19 9.44
CA VAL A 28 -5.03 -8.08 9.14
C VAL A 28 -5.30 -7.50 7.76
N ARG A 29 -5.50 -8.35 6.76
CA ARG A 29 -5.80 -7.95 5.39
C ARG A 29 -7.16 -7.25 5.27
N LEU A 30 -8.19 -7.79 5.92
CA LEU A 30 -9.52 -7.19 5.93
C LEU A 30 -9.51 -5.82 6.63
N TYR A 31 -8.81 -5.70 7.74
CA TYR A 31 -8.67 -4.42 8.43
C TYR A 31 -7.94 -3.38 7.55
N LEU A 32 -6.77 -3.72 7.02
CA LEU A 32 -6.02 -2.82 6.15
C LEU A 32 -6.82 -2.45 4.89
N GLY A 33 -7.53 -3.41 4.30
CA GLY A 33 -8.39 -3.19 3.15
C GLY A 33 -9.59 -2.30 3.45
N TYR A 34 -10.19 -2.45 4.63
CA TYR A 34 -11.28 -1.60 5.10
C TYR A 34 -10.84 -0.14 5.27
N GLU A 35 -9.70 0.11 5.92
CA GLU A 35 -9.17 1.46 6.12
C GLU A 35 -8.91 2.18 4.77
N PHE A 36 -8.30 1.49 3.80
CA PHE A 36 -8.08 2.07 2.48
C PHE A 36 -9.37 2.26 1.69
N LEU A 37 -10.29 1.30 1.74
CA LEU A 37 -11.55 1.38 0.99
C LEU A 37 -12.42 2.52 1.51
N THR A 38 -12.58 2.67 2.82
CA THR A 38 -13.36 3.75 3.42
C THR A 38 -12.72 5.10 3.15
N ALA A 39 -11.40 5.22 3.30
CA ALA A 39 -10.68 6.46 2.99
C ALA A 39 -10.89 6.91 1.54
N GLY A 40 -10.83 5.99 0.58
CA GLY A 40 -11.10 6.29 -0.83
C GLY A 40 -12.58 6.60 -1.08
N TRP A 41 -13.48 5.80 -0.51
CA TRP A 41 -14.92 5.96 -0.70
C TRP A 41 -15.44 7.32 -0.20
N ASP A 42 -14.96 7.76 0.95
CA ASP A 42 -15.34 9.06 1.53
C ASP A 42 -14.87 10.26 0.67
N LYS A 43 -13.85 10.07 -0.16
CA LYS A 43 -13.34 11.09 -1.08
C LYS A 43 -14.12 11.17 -2.40
N VAL A 44 -14.81 10.10 -2.82
CA VAL A 44 -15.55 10.07 -4.10
C VAL A 44 -16.64 11.15 -4.18
N PRO A 45 -17.50 11.37 -3.16
CA PRO A 45 -18.52 12.39 -3.21
C PRO A 45 -17.98 13.81 -3.00
N ASN A 46 -16.72 13.96 -2.64
CA ASN A 46 -16.11 15.27 -2.35
C ASN A 46 -15.46 15.85 -3.62
N PRO A 47 -16.01 16.91 -4.23
CA PRO A 47 -15.53 17.50 -5.48
C PRO A 47 -14.10 18.03 -5.37
N ALA A 48 -13.61 18.37 -4.16
CA ALA A 48 -12.24 18.82 -3.94
C ALA A 48 -11.20 17.70 -4.08
N TRP A 49 -11.63 16.43 -3.97
CA TRP A 49 -10.79 15.25 -4.21
C TRP A 49 -11.02 14.64 -5.59
N PHE A 50 -12.28 14.48 -5.98
CA PHE A 50 -12.68 13.76 -7.19
C PHE A 50 -13.88 14.46 -7.84
N GLY A 51 -13.68 15.13 -8.99
CA GLY A 51 -14.74 15.87 -9.69
C GLY A 51 -14.25 17.18 -10.28
N SER A 52 -15.12 18.21 -10.29
CA SER A 52 -14.87 19.51 -10.92
C SER A 52 -13.70 20.27 -10.31
N ASP A 53 -13.53 20.19 -8.99
CA ASP A 53 -12.52 20.90 -8.22
C ASP A 53 -11.41 19.96 -7.73
N ALA A 54 -11.25 18.82 -8.42
CA ALA A 54 -10.27 17.80 -8.04
C ALA A 54 -8.87 18.41 -7.93
N GLY A 55 -8.24 18.15 -6.78
CA GLY A 55 -6.93 18.69 -6.44
C GLY A 55 -6.95 19.82 -5.41
N ALA A 56 -8.09 20.46 -5.15
CA ALA A 56 -8.17 21.53 -4.12
C ALA A 56 -7.80 21.00 -2.73
N ALA A 57 -8.33 19.83 -2.35
CA ALA A 57 -8.01 19.21 -1.07
C ALA A 57 -6.54 18.74 -1.01
N LEU A 58 -6.00 18.19 -2.09
CA LEU A 58 -4.60 17.79 -2.16
C LEU A 58 -3.65 18.99 -2.12
N THR A 59 -4.03 20.12 -2.74
CA THR A 59 -3.28 21.37 -2.65
C THR A 59 -3.16 21.84 -1.21
N GLY A 60 -4.27 21.87 -0.48
CA GLY A 60 -4.27 22.21 0.95
C GLY A 60 -3.40 21.24 1.79
N PHE A 61 -3.48 19.94 1.49
CA PHE A 61 -2.65 18.92 2.14
C PHE A 61 -1.15 19.17 1.91
N VAL A 62 -0.74 19.46 0.66
CA VAL A 62 0.66 19.75 0.31
C VAL A 62 1.14 21.05 0.98
N GLN A 63 0.32 22.10 0.99
CA GLN A 63 0.64 23.34 1.69
C GLN A 63 0.85 23.10 3.20
N GLY A 64 -0.01 22.28 3.81
CA GLY A 64 0.15 21.86 5.20
C GLY A 64 1.43 21.06 5.47
N ALA A 65 1.84 20.19 4.54
CA ALA A 65 3.10 19.46 4.63
C ALA A 65 4.31 20.41 4.50
N VAL A 66 4.27 21.37 3.56
CA VAL A 66 5.32 22.38 3.39
C VAL A 66 5.47 23.26 4.64
N ALA A 67 4.37 23.65 5.27
CA ALA A 67 4.40 24.43 6.51
C ALA A 67 5.12 23.70 7.67
N LYS A 68 5.20 22.37 7.63
CA LYS A 68 5.88 21.53 8.64
C LYS A 68 7.39 21.36 8.40
N THR A 69 7.95 21.99 7.38
CA THR A 69 9.41 21.95 7.11
C THR A 69 10.23 22.93 7.94
N VAL A 70 9.57 23.79 8.69
CA VAL A 70 10.21 24.86 9.50
C VAL A 70 10.16 24.52 11.00
N GLY A 71 11.08 25.09 11.76
CA GLY A 71 11.16 24.89 13.20
C GLY A 71 12.43 24.16 13.62
N ALA A 72 12.64 24.02 14.94
CA ALA A 72 13.81 23.34 15.51
C ALA A 72 13.81 21.82 15.21
N HIS A 73 12.62 21.22 15.08
CA HIS A 73 12.42 19.82 14.77
C HIS A 73 11.33 19.70 13.68
N PRO A 74 11.69 19.82 12.40
CA PRO A 74 10.72 19.74 11.31
C PRO A 74 10.16 18.33 11.17
N ASP A 75 8.83 18.22 11.04
CA ASP A 75 8.14 16.90 10.81
C ASP A 75 8.27 16.44 9.36
N VAL A 76 8.56 17.35 8.43
CA VAL A 76 8.68 17.08 6.99
C VAL A 76 10.06 17.47 6.48
N TYR A 77 10.72 16.55 5.78
CA TYR A 77 12.01 16.83 5.18
C TYR A 77 11.89 17.78 3.98
N GLN A 78 12.84 18.72 3.86
CA GLN A 78 12.86 19.72 2.79
C GLN A 78 12.87 19.10 1.38
N TRP A 79 13.61 18.01 1.17
CA TRP A 79 13.64 17.31 -0.12
C TRP A 79 12.26 16.80 -0.54
N TYR A 80 11.47 16.28 0.43
CA TYR A 80 10.14 15.76 0.17
C TYR A 80 9.14 16.90 -0.10
N ALA A 81 9.20 17.99 0.65
CA ALA A 81 8.42 19.19 0.38
C ALA A 81 8.71 19.76 -1.01
N SER A 82 9.98 19.79 -1.43
CA SER A 82 10.37 20.21 -2.78
C SER A 82 9.79 19.29 -3.86
N PHE A 83 9.80 17.98 -3.63
CA PHE A 83 9.13 17.00 -4.52
C PHE A 83 7.63 17.29 -4.63
N LEU A 84 6.94 17.51 -3.52
CA LEU A 84 5.52 17.83 -3.52
C LEU A 84 5.21 19.11 -4.30
N GLN A 85 6.03 20.15 -4.13
CA GLN A 85 5.85 21.44 -4.82
C GLN A 85 6.18 21.36 -6.31
N SER A 86 7.23 20.64 -6.70
CA SER A 86 7.70 20.60 -8.08
C SER A 86 7.01 19.54 -8.94
N SER A 87 6.55 18.45 -8.36
CA SER A 87 6.01 17.30 -9.10
C SER A 87 4.52 17.04 -8.84
N VAL A 88 4.04 17.26 -7.62
CA VAL A 88 2.64 17.00 -7.27
C VAL A 88 1.75 18.19 -7.56
N LEU A 89 2.11 19.39 -7.11
CA LEU A 89 1.28 20.59 -7.30
C LEU A 89 1.02 20.95 -8.77
N PRO A 90 1.99 20.88 -9.70
CA PRO A 90 1.72 21.20 -11.11
C PRO A 90 0.70 20.24 -11.76
N HIS A 91 0.56 19.04 -11.22
CA HIS A 91 -0.33 18.00 -11.73
C HIS A 91 -1.32 17.53 -10.67
N VAL A 92 -1.75 18.43 -9.79
CA VAL A 92 -2.53 18.12 -8.60
C VAL A 92 -3.82 17.35 -8.88
N MET A 93 -4.51 17.65 -9.98
CA MET A 93 -5.73 16.96 -10.39
C MET A 93 -5.48 15.47 -10.68
N ILE A 94 -4.39 15.15 -11.39
CA ILE A 94 -4.01 13.78 -11.72
C ILE A 94 -3.67 13.01 -10.44
N TRP A 95 -2.88 13.64 -9.55
CA TRP A 95 -2.49 13.03 -8.28
C TRP A 95 -3.68 12.84 -7.34
N SER A 96 -4.60 13.80 -7.27
CA SER A 96 -5.82 13.68 -6.46
C SER A 96 -6.66 12.50 -6.90
N ASN A 97 -6.95 12.39 -8.19
CA ASN A 97 -7.70 11.26 -8.75
C ASN A 97 -6.96 9.91 -8.54
N ALA A 98 -5.63 9.91 -8.71
CA ALA A 98 -4.80 8.71 -8.50
C ALA A 98 -4.82 8.26 -7.03
N VAL A 99 -4.86 9.17 -6.06
CA VAL A 99 -5.01 8.85 -4.64
C VAL A 99 -6.35 8.18 -4.40
N VAL A 100 -7.47 8.77 -4.84
CA VAL A 100 -8.81 8.23 -4.62
C VAL A 100 -8.98 6.84 -5.24
N VAL A 101 -8.64 6.72 -6.53
CA VAL A 101 -8.73 5.44 -7.25
C VAL A 101 -7.77 4.41 -6.64
N GLY A 102 -6.56 4.83 -6.28
CA GLY A 102 -5.57 3.96 -5.65
C GLY A 102 -6.04 3.41 -4.31
N GLU A 103 -6.60 4.24 -3.43
CA GLU A 103 -7.17 3.81 -2.15
C GLU A 103 -8.27 2.77 -2.34
N ILE A 104 -9.19 3.01 -3.27
CA ILE A 104 -10.29 2.07 -3.58
C ILE A 104 -9.73 0.74 -4.12
N MET A 105 -8.81 0.79 -5.07
CA MET A 105 -8.23 -0.43 -5.66
C MET A 105 -7.41 -1.24 -4.64
N ILE A 106 -6.64 -0.57 -3.79
CA ILE A 106 -5.90 -1.20 -2.69
C ILE A 106 -6.88 -1.88 -1.74
N GLY A 107 -7.91 -1.14 -1.31
CA GLY A 107 -8.93 -1.66 -0.39
C GLY A 107 -9.64 -2.89 -0.94
N LEU A 108 -10.15 -2.82 -2.18
CA LEU A 108 -10.79 -3.95 -2.85
C LEU A 108 -9.83 -5.13 -3.05
N GLY A 109 -8.61 -4.87 -3.51
CA GLY A 109 -7.59 -5.89 -3.73
C GLY A 109 -7.26 -6.65 -2.44
N LEU A 110 -7.15 -5.95 -1.32
CA LEU A 110 -6.89 -6.55 -0.01
C LEU A 110 -8.12 -7.30 0.53
N ILE A 111 -9.33 -6.76 0.43
CA ILE A 111 -10.55 -7.42 0.93
C ILE A 111 -10.82 -8.71 0.16
N VAL A 112 -10.81 -8.64 -1.16
CA VAL A 112 -11.05 -9.79 -2.04
C VAL A 112 -9.87 -10.77 -2.02
N GLY A 113 -8.69 -10.29 -1.70
CA GLY A 113 -7.45 -11.08 -1.69
C GLY A 113 -6.98 -11.42 -3.09
N LEU A 114 -7.06 -10.46 -3.99
CA LEU A 114 -6.52 -10.56 -5.35
C LEU A 114 -5.24 -9.73 -5.45
N CYS A 115 -4.17 -10.36 -5.92
CA CYS A 115 -2.85 -9.73 -5.97
C CYS A 115 -2.43 -9.14 -4.60
N THR A 116 -2.70 -9.86 -3.51
CA THR A 116 -2.53 -9.40 -2.13
C THR A 116 -1.16 -8.76 -1.88
N ARG A 117 -0.07 -9.32 -2.42
CA ARG A 117 1.27 -8.77 -2.27
C ARG A 117 1.41 -7.40 -2.94
N THR A 118 0.88 -7.25 -4.15
CA THR A 118 0.92 -5.99 -4.90
C THR A 118 0.05 -4.93 -4.24
N ALA A 119 -1.16 -5.29 -3.80
CA ALA A 119 -2.05 -4.40 -3.07
C ALA A 119 -1.40 -3.93 -1.75
N ALA A 120 -0.76 -4.83 -1.00
CA ALA A 120 -0.02 -4.48 0.22
C ALA A 120 1.18 -3.57 -0.05
N PHE A 121 1.90 -3.76 -1.18
CA PHE A 121 2.98 -2.86 -1.58
C PHE A 121 2.46 -1.44 -1.85
N PHE A 122 1.37 -1.30 -2.58
CA PHE A 122 0.79 0.02 -2.82
C PHE A 122 0.17 0.65 -1.55
N ALA A 123 -0.40 -0.16 -0.65
CA ALA A 123 -0.83 0.28 0.67
C ALA A 123 0.34 0.85 1.48
N PHE A 124 1.45 0.11 1.54
CA PHE A 124 2.70 0.58 2.16
C PHE A 124 3.18 1.89 1.53
N PHE A 125 3.29 1.92 0.20
CA PHE A 125 3.79 3.09 -0.54
C PHE A 125 2.93 4.33 -0.25
N MET A 126 1.61 4.22 -0.29
CA MET A 126 0.69 5.33 -0.05
C MET A 126 0.74 5.80 1.40
N ALA A 127 0.61 4.90 2.38
CA ALA A 127 0.69 5.25 3.80
C ALA A 127 2.06 5.84 4.18
N PHE A 128 3.15 5.36 3.57
CA PHE A 128 4.48 5.91 3.79
C PHE A 128 4.63 7.32 3.24
N ASN A 129 4.03 7.64 2.07
CA ASN A 129 3.99 9.00 1.56
C ASN A 129 3.18 9.95 2.46
N PHE A 130 2.08 9.50 3.06
CA PHE A 130 1.37 10.28 4.06
C PHE A 130 2.22 10.55 5.30
N LEU A 131 3.00 9.56 5.77
CA LEU A 131 3.96 9.78 6.86
C LEU A 131 5.03 10.80 6.51
N LEU A 132 5.62 10.72 5.31
CA LEU A 132 6.61 11.70 4.84
C LEU A 132 6.05 13.11 4.74
N SER A 133 4.73 13.26 4.54
CA SER A 133 4.01 14.53 4.56
C SER A 133 3.69 15.04 5.99
N GLY A 134 4.17 14.36 7.03
CA GLY A 134 3.87 14.71 8.42
C GLY A 134 2.43 14.40 8.84
N SER A 135 1.73 13.50 8.12
CA SER A 135 0.40 13.00 8.48
C SER A 135 0.55 11.68 9.25
N VAL A 136 0.68 11.76 10.56
CA VAL A 136 0.94 10.58 11.41
C VAL A 136 -0.32 9.73 11.54
N SER A 137 -1.36 10.21 12.24
CA SER A 137 -2.63 9.49 12.44
C SER A 137 -2.43 7.96 12.60
N ILE A 138 -3.15 7.15 11.83
CA ILE A 138 -3.06 5.68 11.81
C ILE A 138 -1.99 5.16 10.82
N ASN A 139 -1.36 6.02 10.03
CA ASN A 139 -0.43 5.63 8.96
C ASN A 139 0.73 4.75 9.43
N PRO A 140 1.36 4.93 10.62
CA PRO A 140 2.40 4.03 11.11
C PRO A 140 1.90 2.59 11.24
N THR A 141 0.68 2.41 11.75
CA THR A 141 0.05 1.09 11.87
C THR A 141 -0.21 0.47 10.50
N LEU A 142 -0.75 1.25 9.55
CA LEU A 142 -0.99 0.77 8.18
C LEU A 142 0.31 0.35 7.49
N VAL A 143 1.39 1.10 7.66
CA VAL A 143 2.74 0.76 7.14
C VAL A 143 3.22 -0.58 7.70
N LEU A 144 3.15 -0.77 9.03
CA LEU A 144 3.59 -2.00 9.68
C LEU A 144 2.77 -3.22 9.22
N LEU A 145 1.44 -3.07 9.14
CA LEU A 145 0.56 -4.14 8.68
C LEU A 145 0.81 -4.49 7.21
N ALA A 146 1.02 -3.50 6.35
CA ALA A 146 1.34 -3.70 4.94
C ALA A 146 2.67 -4.45 4.76
N ILE A 147 3.72 -4.09 5.51
CA ILE A 147 5.01 -4.80 5.53
C ILE A 147 4.78 -6.25 5.99
N GLY A 148 4.01 -6.47 7.05
CA GLY A 148 3.67 -7.79 7.54
C GLY A 148 3.03 -8.67 6.46
N ILE A 149 2.02 -8.15 5.74
CA ILE A 149 1.35 -8.85 4.63
C ILE A 149 2.34 -9.14 3.49
N MET A 150 3.24 -8.20 3.14
CA MET A 150 4.24 -8.40 2.10
C MET A 150 5.20 -9.54 2.45
N ILE A 151 5.65 -9.62 3.71
CA ILE A 151 6.52 -10.69 4.19
C ILE A 151 5.77 -12.04 4.19
N ALA A 152 4.54 -12.04 4.71
CA ALA A 152 3.70 -13.23 4.82
C ALA A 152 2.86 -13.52 3.55
N HIS A 153 3.21 -12.96 2.39
CA HIS A 153 2.42 -13.01 1.16
C HIS A 153 1.97 -14.43 0.72
N ARG A 154 2.75 -15.46 1.09
CA ARG A 154 2.40 -16.86 0.77
C ARG A 154 1.16 -17.32 1.53
N VAL A 155 1.02 -16.87 2.77
CA VAL A 155 -0.05 -17.26 3.70
C VAL A 155 -1.17 -16.22 3.72
N ALA A 156 -0.83 -14.94 3.63
CA ALA A 156 -1.79 -13.83 3.66
C ALA A 156 -2.82 -13.89 2.51
N GLY A 157 -2.45 -14.41 1.33
CA GLY A 157 -3.36 -14.63 0.21
C GLY A 157 -4.06 -15.98 0.19
N TYR A 158 -3.84 -16.86 1.20
CA TYR A 158 -4.34 -18.24 1.18
C TYR A 158 -5.87 -18.32 1.17
N TRP A 159 -6.55 -17.48 1.95
CA TRP A 159 -8.01 -17.37 2.01
C TRP A 159 -8.51 -16.18 1.15
N GLY A 160 -8.06 -16.11 -0.11
CA GLY A 160 -8.45 -15.09 -1.07
C GLY A 160 -8.45 -15.63 -2.49
N LEU A 161 -8.80 -14.78 -3.46
CA LEU A 161 -8.76 -15.14 -4.88
C LEU A 161 -7.34 -15.43 -5.38
N ASP A 162 -6.30 -15.03 -4.66
CA ASP A 162 -4.90 -15.38 -4.96
C ASP A 162 -4.69 -16.89 -5.05
N ARG A 163 -5.44 -17.68 -4.30
CA ARG A 163 -5.39 -19.15 -4.38
C ARG A 163 -5.73 -19.67 -5.77
N PHE A 164 -6.68 -19.01 -6.45
CA PHE A 164 -7.12 -19.38 -7.79
C PHE A 164 -6.28 -18.69 -8.88
N ALA A 165 -5.80 -17.48 -8.62
CA ALA A 165 -5.01 -16.70 -9.57
C ALA A 165 -3.56 -17.21 -9.73
N ARG A 166 -2.93 -17.73 -8.66
CA ARG A 166 -1.54 -18.22 -8.68
C ARG A 166 -1.25 -19.28 -9.73
N PRO A 167 -2.06 -20.35 -9.92
CA PRO A 167 -1.78 -21.35 -10.95
C PRO A 167 -1.90 -20.76 -12.35
N PHE A 168 -2.77 -19.76 -12.56
CA PHE A 168 -2.93 -19.09 -13.84
C PHE A 168 -1.73 -18.17 -14.16
N CYS A 169 -1.27 -17.37 -13.21
CA CYS A 169 -0.08 -16.53 -13.37
C CYS A 169 1.20 -17.38 -13.61
N ASN A 170 1.35 -18.49 -12.91
CA ASN A 170 2.48 -19.39 -13.13
C ASN A 170 2.49 -20.01 -14.53
N ARG A 171 1.33 -20.36 -15.09
CA ARG A 171 1.23 -20.88 -16.47
C ARG A 171 1.65 -19.84 -17.51
N LEU A 172 1.27 -18.56 -17.32
CA LEU A 172 1.67 -17.47 -18.23
C LEU A 172 3.19 -17.21 -18.17
N CYS A 173 3.79 -17.23 -16.98
CA CYS A 173 5.23 -17.05 -16.82
C CYS A 173 6.06 -18.21 -17.41
N ILE A 174 5.58 -19.46 -17.31
CA ILE A 174 6.26 -20.63 -17.87
C ILE A 174 6.13 -20.63 -19.42
N SER A 175 4.98 -20.24 -19.96
CA SER A 175 4.76 -20.12 -21.41
C SER A 175 5.71 -19.10 -22.07
N HIS A 176 6.06 -18.02 -21.36
CA HIS A 176 6.99 -17.02 -21.90
C HIS A 176 8.45 -17.52 -21.93
N LYS A 177 8.84 -18.38 -20.99
CA LYS A 177 10.20 -18.97 -20.97
C LYS A 177 10.46 -19.96 -22.09
N HIS A 178 9.42 -20.64 -22.59
CA HIS A 178 9.56 -21.60 -23.69
C HIS A 178 9.52 -20.96 -25.09
N LYS A 179 9.23 -19.65 -25.21
CA LYS A 179 9.26 -18.93 -26.51
C LYS A 179 10.56 -18.20 -26.80
N THR A 180 11.51 -18.21 -25.86
CA THR A 180 12.81 -17.50 -25.98
C THR A 180 14.01 -18.44 -26.02
N THR A 181 13.81 -19.73 -26.24
CA THR A 181 14.81 -20.76 -26.59
C THR A 181 14.46 -21.34 -27.94
#